data_ad55108c8f4b32e79b36ad34997a450e
#
_entry.id   ad55108c8f4b32e79b36ad34997a450e
#
_cell.length_a   1.000
_cell.length_b   1.000
_cell.length_c   1.000
_cell.angle_alpha   90.00
_cell.angle_beta   90.00
_cell.angle_gamma   90.00
#
_symmetry.space_group_name_H-M   'P 1'
#
loop_
_entity.id
_entity.type
_entity.pdbx_description
1 polymer ?
#
loop_
_entity_poly.entity_id
_entity_poly.type
_entity_poly.pdbx_seq_one_letter_code
_entity_poly.pdbx_strand_id
1 'polypeptide(L)'
;VWLDWHVVDFDGSDMMGDVDSVDGAEDLADRSLPPRSLIVTVVGLYVREFGGWVSVSSLIRLLEPVGVDAPAVRSAVSRLKRRGILVAEKRGTTAGYALSDVAQDILAIGDRRIFARPVAIEEDWTMVVFSVPESERRSRHALRTRLSGLGFGNVTSGVWIAPAHLAQDCATALAGDGLDAYADVFVGAHLASGDIARQVSQWWDLEALGAAYVRFFAQYEALRETWNEASPAEHPGAAFADYVRVLTAWRRLPYRDPGLPAHLLPQPWPGERATALFADLRALLERPAHSFVDQV
;
A
#
# COMPACT_ATOMS: atom_id res chain seq x y z
N VAL A 1 1.62 15.21 7.59
CA VAL A 1 2.81 14.33 7.56
C VAL A 1 2.41 12.87 7.37
N TRP A 2 1.25 12.41 7.88
CA TRP A 2 0.71 11.04 7.73
C TRP A 2 0.16 10.77 6.33
N LEU A 3 -0.18 11.80 5.58
CA LEU A 3 -0.79 11.72 4.24
C LEU A 3 0.14 11.13 3.18
N ASP A 4 1.44 11.29 3.33
CA ASP A 4 2.39 11.13 2.22
C ASP A 4 2.82 9.69 1.96
N TRP A 5 2.59 8.75 2.88
CA TRP A 5 3.00 7.37 2.65
C TRP A 5 2.15 6.66 1.59
N HIS A 6 0.83 6.88 1.61
CA HIS A 6 -0.07 6.39 0.55
C HIS A 6 0.07 7.23 -0.72
N VAL A 7 0.30 8.54 -0.57
CA VAL A 7 0.53 9.50 -1.65
C VAL A 7 1.93 9.37 -2.27
N VAL A 8 2.90 8.74 -1.61
CA VAL A 8 4.20 8.42 -2.26
C VAL A 8 3.98 7.56 -3.51
N ASP A 9 2.90 6.78 -3.54
CA ASP A 9 2.49 6.00 -4.71
C ASP A 9 1.27 6.59 -5.46
N PHE A 10 0.57 7.56 -4.87
CA PHE A 10 -0.59 8.22 -5.44
C PHE A 10 -0.23 9.67 -5.78
N ASP A 11 0.41 9.89 -6.90
CA ASP A 11 0.36 11.18 -7.57
C ASP A 11 -1.02 11.27 -8.23
N GLY A 12 -1.89 12.13 -7.65
CA GLY A 12 -3.25 12.36 -8.17
C GLY A 12 -3.29 12.93 -9.60
N SER A 13 -2.15 13.14 -10.24
CA SER A 13 -2.04 13.48 -11.66
C SER A 13 -2.29 12.27 -12.57
N ASP A 14 -2.18 11.03 -12.09
CA ASP A 14 -2.49 9.83 -12.88
C ASP A 14 -4.00 9.46 -12.89
N MET A 15 -4.84 10.18 -12.13
CA MET A 15 -6.29 9.93 -12.08
C MET A 15 -7.14 11.09 -12.64
N MET A 16 -6.53 12.19 -13.06
CA MET A 16 -7.17 13.26 -13.85
C MET A 16 -6.55 13.35 -15.26
N GLY A 17 -6.36 12.20 -15.88
CA GLY A 17 -6.25 12.10 -17.32
C GLY A 17 -7.62 12.25 -17.92
N ASP A 18 -7.76 13.24 -18.79
CA ASP A 18 -8.90 13.62 -19.60
C ASP A 18 -9.95 12.51 -19.82
N VAL A 19 -11.19 12.81 -19.47
CA VAL A 19 -12.38 12.03 -19.83
C VAL A 19 -12.74 12.31 -21.31
N ASP A 20 -11.77 12.23 -22.22
CA ASP A 20 -12.00 12.27 -23.67
C ASP A 20 -10.81 11.67 -24.43
N SER A 21 -10.64 10.35 -24.34
CA SER A 21 -10.09 9.54 -25.44
C SER A 21 -10.23 8.05 -25.11
N VAL A 22 -11.27 7.48 -25.68
CA VAL A 22 -11.43 6.03 -25.86
C VAL A 22 -10.45 5.62 -26.97
N ASP A 23 -9.18 5.39 -26.60
CA ASP A 23 -8.20 4.62 -27.38
C ASP A 23 -6.91 4.48 -26.55
N GLY A 24 -6.72 3.33 -25.91
CA GLY A 24 -5.51 3.10 -25.11
C GLY A 24 -5.53 1.79 -24.32
N ALA A 25 -6.16 0.75 -24.85
CA ALA A 25 -6.19 -0.57 -24.18
C ALA A 25 -4.93 -1.41 -24.39
N GLU A 26 -3.89 -0.90 -25.05
CA GLU A 26 -2.74 -1.71 -25.50
C GLU A 26 -1.39 -1.41 -24.82
N ASP A 27 -1.30 -0.51 -23.81
CA ASP A 27 0.03 -0.13 -23.26
C ASP A 27 0.15 -0.27 -21.73
N LEU A 28 -0.45 -1.28 -21.12
CA LEU A 28 -0.39 -1.54 -19.67
C LEU A 28 0.58 -2.66 -19.25
N ALA A 29 1.29 -3.28 -20.18
CA ALA A 29 2.15 -4.44 -19.91
C ALA A 29 3.56 -4.08 -19.40
N ASP A 30 4.03 -2.83 -19.46
CA ASP A 30 5.42 -2.46 -19.12
C ASP A 30 5.55 -1.11 -18.38
N ARG A 31 4.67 -0.80 -17.45
CA ARG A 31 4.98 0.30 -16.51
C ARG A 31 5.82 -0.25 -15.38
N SER A 32 7.14 -0.15 -15.52
CA SER A 32 8.10 -0.43 -14.46
C SER A 32 7.69 0.26 -13.17
N LEU A 33 7.71 -0.48 -12.04
CA LEU A 33 7.38 0.07 -10.72
C LEU A 33 8.26 1.31 -10.45
N PRO A 34 7.70 2.43 -9.98
CA PRO A 34 8.48 3.65 -9.76
C PRO A 34 9.63 3.41 -8.79
N PRO A 35 10.85 3.93 -9.06
CA PRO A 35 12.01 3.75 -8.18
C PRO A 35 11.72 4.10 -6.72
N ARG A 36 10.93 5.14 -6.46
CA ARG A 36 10.51 5.54 -5.12
C ARG A 36 9.76 4.43 -4.37
N SER A 37 8.89 3.70 -5.07
CA SER A 37 8.09 2.63 -4.48
C SER A 37 8.94 1.43 -4.11
N LEU A 38 9.91 1.07 -4.97
CA LEU A 38 10.89 0.01 -4.71
C LEU A 38 11.77 0.35 -3.50
N ILE A 39 12.26 1.60 -3.41
CA ILE A 39 13.06 2.07 -2.27
C ILE A 39 12.25 1.97 -0.96
N VAL A 40 11.01 2.42 -1.00
CA VAL A 40 10.12 2.34 0.17
C VAL A 40 9.93 0.89 0.63
N THR A 41 9.76 -0.04 -0.31
CA THR A 41 9.64 -1.47 0.01
C THR A 41 10.93 -2.02 0.62
N VAL A 42 12.09 -1.72 0.03
CA VAL A 42 13.40 -2.16 0.56
C VAL A 42 13.66 -1.59 1.95
N VAL A 43 13.38 -0.30 2.14
CA VAL A 43 13.56 0.36 3.44
C VAL A 43 12.60 -0.22 4.49
N GLY A 44 11.35 -0.46 4.12
CA GLY A 44 10.33 -1.04 5.00
C GLY A 44 10.61 -2.47 5.42
N LEU A 45 11.12 -3.30 4.50
CA LEU A 45 11.43 -4.71 4.79
C LEU A 45 12.69 -4.86 5.62
N TYR A 46 13.77 -4.21 5.20
CA TYR A 46 15.13 -4.59 5.66
C TYR A 46 15.78 -3.54 6.55
N VAL A 47 15.64 -2.23 6.25
CA VAL A 47 16.38 -1.21 7.00
C VAL A 47 15.98 -1.16 8.48
N ARG A 48 14.72 -1.49 8.81
CA ARG A 48 14.26 -1.57 10.20
C ARG A 48 14.99 -2.63 11.01
N GLU A 49 15.24 -3.78 10.41
CA GLU A 49 15.92 -4.91 11.06
C GLU A 49 17.39 -4.60 11.34
N PHE A 50 18.00 -3.75 10.53
CA PHE A 50 19.38 -3.28 10.72
C PHE A 50 19.49 -2.02 11.60
N GLY A 51 18.59 -1.87 12.57
CA GLY A 51 18.59 -0.73 13.49
C GLY A 51 18.15 0.57 12.87
N GLY A 52 17.30 0.50 11.84
CA GLY A 52 16.64 1.65 11.22
C GLY A 52 17.55 2.55 10.38
N TRP A 53 18.78 2.13 10.05
CA TRP A 53 19.75 2.93 9.30
C TRP A 53 20.36 2.16 8.13
N VAL A 54 20.64 2.86 7.04
CA VAL A 54 21.31 2.29 5.86
C VAL A 54 22.29 3.29 5.26
N SER A 55 23.48 2.82 4.83
CA SER A 55 24.40 3.66 4.08
C SER A 55 23.89 3.94 2.66
N VAL A 56 24.30 5.07 2.09
CA VAL A 56 23.98 5.38 0.67
C VAL A 56 24.51 4.31 -0.26
N SER A 57 25.72 3.80 -0.01
CA SER A 57 26.35 2.75 -0.82
C SER A 57 25.58 1.43 -0.73
N SER A 58 25.20 0.99 0.47
CA SER A 58 24.40 -0.24 0.64
C SER A 58 23.03 -0.11 -0.02
N LEU A 59 22.37 1.05 0.12
CA LEU A 59 21.08 1.26 -0.53
C LEU A 59 21.17 1.20 -2.06
N ILE A 60 22.24 1.74 -2.67
CA ILE A 60 22.48 1.63 -4.12
C ILE A 60 22.69 0.16 -4.51
N ARG A 61 23.51 -0.61 -3.75
CA ARG A 61 23.72 -2.04 -4.03
C ARG A 61 22.46 -2.88 -3.89
N LEU A 62 21.63 -2.59 -2.90
CA LEU A 62 20.34 -3.28 -2.72
C LEU A 62 19.36 -3.00 -3.86
N LEU A 63 19.45 -1.84 -4.49
CA LEU A 63 18.50 -1.45 -5.54
C LEU A 63 18.97 -1.78 -6.96
N GLU A 64 20.24 -2.13 -7.13
CA GLU A 64 20.80 -2.57 -8.42
C GLU A 64 20.07 -3.81 -8.99
N PRO A 65 19.83 -4.91 -8.24
CA PRO A 65 19.13 -6.09 -8.77
C PRO A 65 17.68 -5.81 -9.20
N VAL A 66 17.03 -4.79 -8.64
CA VAL A 66 15.67 -4.39 -9.03
C VAL A 66 15.66 -3.40 -10.21
N GLY A 67 16.84 -3.06 -10.76
CA GLY A 67 16.97 -2.22 -11.93
C GLY A 67 16.92 -0.71 -11.65
N VAL A 68 17.19 -0.27 -10.42
CA VAL A 68 17.23 1.15 -10.05
C VAL A 68 18.68 1.64 -10.00
N ASP A 69 19.01 2.56 -10.87
CA ASP A 69 20.36 3.13 -10.95
C ASP A 69 20.69 4.10 -9.80
N ALA A 70 21.97 4.36 -9.59
CA ALA A 70 22.44 5.21 -8.48
C ALA A 70 21.92 6.67 -8.56
N PRO A 71 21.77 7.32 -9.73
CA PRO A 71 21.12 8.63 -9.83
C PRO A 71 19.65 8.61 -9.40
N ALA A 72 18.89 7.60 -9.82
CA ALA A 72 17.48 7.45 -9.43
C ALA A 72 17.34 7.20 -7.92
N VAL A 73 18.21 6.38 -7.32
CA VAL A 73 18.27 6.17 -5.87
C VAL A 73 18.49 7.49 -5.14
N ARG A 74 19.54 8.26 -5.50
CA ARG A 74 19.84 9.54 -4.84
C ARG A 74 18.68 10.54 -4.96
N SER A 75 18.06 10.63 -6.14
CA SER A 75 16.92 11.50 -6.38
C SER A 75 15.70 11.11 -5.51
N ALA A 76 15.38 9.82 -5.45
CA ALA A 76 14.26 9.33 -4.65
C ALA A 76 14.51 9.49 -3.13
N VAL A 77 15.72 9.19 -2.65
CA VAL A 77 16.12 9.41 -1.25
C VAL A 77 16.02 10.89 -0.87
N SER A 78 16.46 11.81 -1.75
CA SER A 78 16.31 13.25 -1.54
C SER A 78 14.83 13.65 -1.37
N ARG A 79 13.92 13.06 -2.15
CA ARG A 79 12.47 13.29 -2.02
C ARG A 79 11.92 12.73 -0.71
N LEU A 80 12.32 11.49 -0.33
CA LEU A 80 11.90 10.87 0.93
C LEU A 80 12.39 11.67 2.14
N LYS A 81 13.62 12.20 2.08
CA LYS A 81 14.15 13.12 3.11
C LYS A 81 13.31 14.39 3.23
N ARG A 82 12.97 15.04 2.11
CA ARG A 82 12.14 16.26 2.13
C ARG A 82 10.74 16.03 2.71
N ARG A 83 10.25 14.81 2.61
CA ARG A 83 8.95 14.38 3.18
C ARG A 83 9.04 13.91 4.63
N GLY A 84 10.23 13.94 5.24
CA GLY A 84 10.43 13.51 6.62
C GLY A 84 10.34 12.00 6.85
N ILE A 85 10.40 11.19 5.79
CA ILE A 85 10.43 9.71 5.89
C ILE A 85 11.82 9.23 6.27
N LEU A 86 12.84 9.83 5.66
CA LEU A 86 14.25 9.55 5.93
C LEU A 86 14.91 10.77 6.57
N VAL A 87 15.77 10.52 7.54
CA VAL A 87 16.62 11.52 8.19
C VAL A 87 18.07 11.23 7.81
N ALA A 88 18.81 12.25 7.35
CA ALA A 88 20.24 12.09 7.09
C ALA A 88 20.98 11.86 8.39
N GLU A 89 21.72 10.78 8.50
CA GLU A 89 22.48 10.40 9.68
C GLU A 89 23.85 9.86 9.26
N LYS A 90 24.87 10.29 9.97
CA LYS A 90 26.24 9.78 9.77
C LYS A 90 26.60 8.87 10.93
N ARG A 91 27.03 7.62 10.61
CA ARG A 91 27.57 6.69 11.61
C ARG A 91 29.07 6.53 11.38
N GLY A 92 29.87 7.01 12.32
CA GLY A 92 31.31 7.13 12.16
C GLY A 92 31.65 8.05 10.96
N THR A 93 32.39 7.55 9.99
CA THR A 93 32.73 8.26 8.74
C THR A 93 31.72 8.07 7.62
N THR A 94 30.77 7.15 7.76
CA THR A 94 29.85 6.73 6.69
C THR A 94 28.58 7.56 6.71
N ALA A 95 28.24 8.17 5.56
CA ALA A 95 26.97 8.88 5.36
C ALA A 95 25.85 7.88 5.03
N GLY A 96 24.69 8.11 5.61
CA GLY A 96 23.52 7.27 5.42
C GLY A 96 22.21 7.96 5.77
N TYR A 97 21.18 7.15 5.90
CA TYR A 97 19.84 7.59 6.24
C TYR A 97 19.23 6.67 7.30
N ALA A 98 18.57 7.29 8.27
CA ALA A 98 17.74 6.61 9.23
C ALA A 98 16.25 6.79 8.86
N LEU A 99 15.42 5.83 9.26
CA LEU A 99 13.98 6.01 9.29
C LEU A 99 13.62 7.00 10.38
N SER A 100 12.74 7.96 10.08
CA SER A 100 12.14 8.80 11.12
C SER A 100 11.19 7.99 12.00
N ASP A 101 10.91 8.44 13.23
CA ASP A 101 9.94 7.79 14.12
C ASP A 101 8.56 7.71 13.47
N VAL A 102 8.14 8.77 12.79
CA VAL A 102 6.90 8.80 12.01
C VAL A 102 6.88 7.71 10.93
N ALA A 103 7.99 7.51 10.22
CA ALA A 103 8.07 6.46 9.21
C ALA A 103 8.03 5.05 9.83
N GLN A 104 8.62 4.85 11.00
CA GLN A 104 8.56 3.57 11.72
C GLN A 104 7.13 3.23 12.13
N ASP A 105 6.38 4.18 12.67
CA ASP A 105 4.97 4.01 13.05
C ASP A 105 4.10 3.67 11.82
N ILE A 106 4.29 4.39 10.72
CA ILE A 106 3.57 4.13 9.46
C ILE A 106 3.85 2.73 8.94
N LEU A 107 5.12 2.30 8.97
CA LEU A 107 5.50 0.96 8.53
C LEU A 107 4.90 -0.12 9.42
N ALA A 108 4.85 0.07 10.74
CA ALA A 108 4.24 -0.86 11.68
C ALA A 108 2.72 -1.02 11.44
N ILE A 109 2.02 0.06 11.12
CA ILE A 109 0.61 0.01 10.69
C ILE A 109 0.49 -0.75 9.36
N GLY A 110 1.40 -0.44 8.41
CA GLY A 110 1.45 -1.07 7.10
C GLY A 110 1.61 -2.58 7.17
N ASP A 111 2.49 -3.07 8.03
CA ASP A 111 2.73 -4.51 8.18
C ASP A 111 1.46 -5.27 8.57
N ARG A 112 0.67 -4.72 9.48
CA ARG A 112 -0.60 -5.34 9.88
C ARG A 112 -1.56 -5.47 8.69
N ARG A 113 -1.63 -4.47 7.81
CA ARG A 113 -2.52 -4.51 6.64
C ARG A 113 -1.99 -5.37 5.51
N ILE A 114 -0.69 -5.33 5.26
CA ILE A 114 -0.05 -6.01 4.12
C ILE A 114 0.09 -7.52 4.37
N PHE A 115 0.42 -7.90 5.60
CA PHE A 115 0.79 -9.27 5.96
C PHE A 115 -0.23 -10.00 6.83
N ALA A 116 -1.17 -9.29 7.47
CA ALA A 116 -2.22 -9.95 8.23
C ALA A 116 -3.24 -10.61 7.27
N ARG A 117 -3.75 -11.77 7.67
CA ARG A 117 -4.96 -12.29 7.04
C ARG A 117 -6.14 -11.42 7.50
N PRO A 118 -7.09 -11.11 6.61
CA PRO A 118 -8.34 -10.50 7.05
C PRO A 118 -8.94 -11.37 8.17
N VAL A 119 -9.14 -10.78 9.33
CA VAL A 119 -9.84 -11.45 10.42
C VAL A 119 -11.29 -11.57 10.03
N ALA A 120 -11.93 -12.71 10.32
CA ALA A 120 -13.37 -12.87 10.15
C ALA A 120 -14.11 -11.75 10.91
N ILE A 121 -14.97 -11.07 10.22
CA ILE A 121 -15.43 -9.73 10.55
C ILE A 121 -16.61 -9.80 11.50
N GLU A 122 -16.54 -9.01 12.55
CA GLU A 122 -17.69 -8.58 13.31
C GLU A 122 -18.72 -7.93 12.36
N GLU A 123 -20.00 -8.12 12.62
CA GLU A 123 -21.10 -7.57 11.79
C GLU A 123 -21.20 -6.03 11.90
N ASP A 124 -20.34 -5.40 12.68
CA ASP A 124 -20.33 -3.97 12.94
C ASP A 124 -19.58 -3.19 11.86
N TRP A 125 -20.00 -1.95 11.72
CA TRP A 125 -19.48 -1.00 10.75
C TRP A 125 -18.89 0.23 11.42
N THR A 126 -17.91 0.82 10.78
CA THR A 126 -17.40 2.16 11.09
C THR A 126 -18.07 3.15 10.15
N MET A 127 -18.69 4.18 10.69
CA MET A 127 -19.22 5.29 9.91
C MET A 127 -18.45 6.57 10.27
N VAL A 128 -17.97 7.28 9.27
CA VAL A 128 -17.37 8.60 9.41
C VAL A 128 -18.31 9.64 8.84
N VAL A 129 -18.68 10.60 9.68
CA VAL A 129 -19.49 11.74 9.28
C VAL A 129 -18.65 12.99 9.38
N PHE A 130 -18.51 13.76 8.30
CA PHE A 130 -17.73 14.97 8.33
C PHE A 130 -18.43 16.16 7.69
N SER A 131 -18.13 17.34 8.21
CA SER A 131 -18.55 18.60 7.66
C SER A 131 -17.39 19.58 7.66
N VAL A 132 -17.06 20.12 6.49
CA VAL A 132 -15.96 21.07 6.31
C VAL A 132 -16.49 22.35 5.71
N PRO A 133 -16.18 23.53 6.32
CA PRO A 133 -16.55 24.84 5.78
C PRO A 133 -16.06 25.01 4.33
N GLU A 134 -16.84 25.76 3.52
CA GLU A 134 -16.49 25.98 2.11
C GLU A 134 -15.15 26.72 1.94
N SER A 135 -14.75 27.54 2.91
CA SER A 135 -13.45 28.20 2.96
C SER A 135 -12.27 27.23 3.08
N GLU A 136 -12.52 25.98 3.49
CA GLU A 136 -11.50 24.98 3.79
C GLU A 136 -11.55 23.77 2.84
N ARG A 137 -11.71 24.03 1.55
CA ARG A 137 -11.78 22.98 0.50
C ARG A 137 -10.61 22.00 0.53
N ARG A 138 -9.43 22.45 0.95
CA ARG A 138 -8.24 21.58 1.06
C ARG A 138 -8.44 20.48 2.10
N SER A 139 -8.99 20.83 3.27
CA SER A 139 -9.30 19.86 4.33
C SER A 139 -10.35 18.86 3.89
N ARG A 140 -11.38 19.31 3.14
CA ARG A 140 -12.39 18.41 2.54
C ARG A 140 -11.76 17.42 1.56
N HIS A 141 -10.87 17.88 0.68
CA HIS A 141 -10.16 17.01 -0.25
C HIS A 141 -9.25 16.03 0.50
N ALA A 142 -8.50 16.50 1.50
CA ALA A 142 -7.65 15.67 2.34
C ALA A 142 -8.43 14.56 3.06
N LEU A 143 -9.59 14.88 3.66
CA LEU A 143 -10.50 13.89 4.29
C LEU A 143 -10.92 12.80 3.30
N ARG A 144 -11.41 13.20 2.13
CA ARG A 144 -11.85 12.24 1.10
C ARG A 144 -10.71 11.33 0.64
N THR A 145 -9.55 11.91 0.37
CA THR A 145 -8.35 11.17 -0.03
C THR A 145 -7.90 10.21 1.08
N ARG A 146 -7.93 10.66 2.34
CA ARG A 146 -7.55 9.83 3.50
C ARG A 146 -8.51 8.66 3.67
N LEU A 147 -9.81 8.90 3.68
CA LEU A 147 -10.83 7.85 3.86
C LEU A 147 -10.80 6.83 2.71
N SER A 148 -10.70 7.30 1.45
CA SER A 148 -10.52 6.42 0.30
C SER A 148 -9.25 5.58 0.41
N GLY A 149 -8.12 6.18 0.81
CA GLY A 149 -6.83 5.49 1.02
C GLY A 149 -6.84 4.50 2.19
N LEU A 150 -7.78 4.62 3.12
CA LEU A 150 -8.02 3.65 4.21
C LEU A 150 -9.03 2.54 3.82
N GLY A 151 -9.55 2.56 2.61
CA GLY A 151 -10.50 1.56 2.14
C GLY A 151 -11.96 1.84 2.50
N PHE A 152 -12.28 3.06 2.94
CA PHE A 152 -13.68 3.45 3.21
C PHE A 152 -14.46 3.62 1.91
N GLY A 153 -15.70 3.16 1.91
CA GLY A 153 -16.69 3.40 0.86
C GLY A 153 -17.42 4.73 1.07
N ASN A 154 -17.75 5.40 -0.03
CA ASN A 154 -18.47 6.66 0.01
C ASN A 154 -19.98 6.43 -0.07
N VAL A 155 -20.70 6.75 1.01
CA VAL A 155 -22.18 6.65 1.04
C VAL A 155 -22.80 7.91 0.45
N THR A 156 -22.32 9.08 0.86
CA THR A 156 -22.72 10.39 0.33
C THR A 156 -21.64 11.43 0.63
N SER A 157 -21.79 12.66 0.19
CA SER A 157 -20.72 13.68 0.19
C SER A 157 -20.04 13.97 1.52
N GLY A 158 -20.61 13.60 2.65
CA GLY A 158 -20.03 13.77 3.99
C GLY A 158 -20.11 12.52 4.85
N VAL A 159 -20.50 11.38 4.28
CA VAL A 159 -20.66 10.12 5.01
C VAL A 159 -19.89 9.00 4.33
N TRP A 160 -19.02 8.36 5.08
CA TRP A 160 -18.19 7.26 4.64
C TRP A 160 -18.35 6.06 5.58
N ILE A 161 -18.19 4.85 5.05
CA ILE A 161 -18.43 3.62 5.78
C ILE A 161 -17.31 2.60 5.52
N ALA A 162 -17.02 1.79 6.53
CA ALA A 162 -16.08 0.67 6.41
C ALA A 162 -16.43 -0.40 7.46
N PRO A 163 -15.89 -1.62 7.37
CA PRO A 163 -15.95 -2.58 8.46
C PRO A 163 -15.33 -2.04 9.76
N ALA A 164 -15.84 -2.47 10.91
CA ALA A 164 -15.48 -1.95 12.23
C ALA A 164 -13.99 -2.03 12.55
N HIS A 165 -13.28 -3.05 12.03
CA HIS A 165 -11.84 -3.22 12.27
C HIS A 165 -10.98 -2.04 11.76
N LEU A 166 -11.53 -1.18 10.88
CA LEU A 166 -10.84 0.01 10.38
C LEU A 166 -11.03 1.26 11.25
N ALA A 167 -11.88 1.20 12.28
CA ALA A 167 -12.22 2.36 13.11
C ALA A 167 -10.99 3.00 13.79
N GLN A 168 -10.16 2.19 14.42
CA GLN A 168 -8.99 2.68 15.15
C GLN A 168 -7.93 3.27 14.22
N ASP A 169 -7.68 2.61 13.09
CA ASP A 169 -6.75 3.10 12.08
C ASP A 169 -7.24 4.44 11.50
N CYS A 170 -8.55 4.56 11.28
CA CYS A 170 -9.18 5.78 10.81
C CYS A 170 -9.04 6.93 11.82
N ALA A 171 -9.42 6.72 13.07
CA ALA A 171 -9.32 7.73 14.12
C ALA A 171 -7.89 8.22 14.31
N THR A 172 -6.93 7.28 14.35
CA THR A 172 -5.50 7.61 14.46
C THR A 172 -5.01 8.43 13.26
N ALA A 173 -5.41 8.06 12.05
CA ALA A 173 -5.01 8.77 10.83
C ALA A 173 -5.60 10.18 10.77
N LEU A 174 -6.87 10.36 11.11
CA LEU A 174 -7.52 11.68 11.12
C LEU A 174 -6.88 12.61 12.15
N ALA A 175 -6.61 12.11 13.36
CA ALA A 175 -5.93 12.90 14.40
C ALA A 175 -4.50 13.27 13.99
N GLY A 176 -3.76 12.35 13.40
CA GLY A 176 -2.40 12.60 12.91
C GLY A 176 -2.31 13.67 11.80
N ASP A 177 -3.39 13.84 11.03
CA ASP A 177 -3.48 14.85 9.97
C ASP A 177 -4.14 16.16 10.43
N GLY A 178 -4.62 16.22 11.66
CA GLY A 178 -5.41 17.36 12.19
C GLY A 178 -6.76 17.51 11.50
N LEU A 179 -7.34 16.40 11.01
CA LEU A 179 -8.63 16.36 10.34
C LEU A 179 -9.77 15.91 11.27
N ASP A 180 -9.45 15.46 12.47
CA ASP A 180 -10.37 15.02 13.51
C ASP A 180 -11.34 16.13 13.97
N ALA A 181 -10.92 17.40 13.86
CA ALA A 181 -11.80 18.53 14.14
C ALA A 181 -13.02 18.67 13.20
N TYR A 182 -13.01 18.00 12.05
CA TYR A 182 -14.07 18.08 11.05
C TYR A 182 -14.91 16.80 10.96
N ALA A 183 -14.53 15.72 11.64
CA ALA A 183 -15.10 14.40 11.42
C ALA A 183 -15.37 13.67 12.74
N ASP A 184 -16.53 13.05 12.83
CA ASP A 184 -16.89 12.11 13.90
C ASP A 184 -16.82 10.68 13.37
N VAL A 185 -16.29 9.76 14.19
CA VAL A 185 -16.16 8.35 13.89
C VAL A 185 -17.09 7.55 14.81
N PHE A 186 -17.99 6.79 14.23
CA PHE A 186 -18.96 5.95 14.94
C PHE A 186 -18.72 4.48 14.61
N VAL A 187 -18.95 3.61 15.58
CA VAL A 187 -18.95 2.14 15.38
C VAL A 187 -20.30 1.60 15.84
N GLY A 188 -20.91 0.73 15.03
CA GLY A 188 -22.19 0.12 15.38
C GLY A 188 -22.75 -0.76 14.27
N ALA A 189 -23.86 -1.43 14.61
CA ALA A 189 -24.56 -2.32 13.69
C ALA A 189 -25.26 -1.55 12.56
N HIS A 190 -25.22 -2.10 11.37
CA HIS A 190 -26.00 -1.63 10.24
C HIS A 190 -27.37 -2.30 10.24
N LEU A 191 -28.39 -1.55 10.61
CA LEU A 191 -29.78 -2.02 10.52
C LEU A 191 -30.31 -1.75 9.10
N ALA A 192 -30.02 -2.68 8.19
CA ALA A 192 -30.42 -2.52 6.80
C ALA A 192 -31.92 -2.77 6.60
N SER A 193 -32.58 -1.84 5.93
CA SER A 193 -33.84 -2.10 5.23
C SER A 193 -33.52 -2.29 3.74
N GLY A 194 -33.13 -3.48 3.31
CA GLY A 194 -32.83 -3.74 1.91
C GLY A 194 -31.65 -4.66 1.63
N ASP A 195 -31.26 -4.75 0.36
CA ASP A 195 -30.15 -5.56 -0.11
C ASP A 195 -28.82 -4.86 0.18
N ILE A 196 -28.15 -5.29 1.23
CA ILE A 196 -26.84 -4.75 1.65
C ILE A 196 -25.76 -4.97 0.57
N ALA A 197 -25.78 -6.07 -0.17
CA ALA A 197 -24.80 -6.33 -1.23
C ALA A 197 -24.92 -5.29 -2.36
N ARG A 198 -26.15 -4.91 -2.70
CA ARG A 198 -26.40 -3.82 -3.65
C ARG A 198 -25.92 -2.46 -3.12
N GLN A 199 -26.10 -2.18 -1.84
CA GLN A 199 -25.62 -0.93 -1.24
C GLN A 199 -24.09 -0.89 -1.23
N VAL A 200 -23.45 -1.98 -0.85
CA VAL A 200 -21.98 -2.13 -0.86
C VAL A 200 -21.41 -1.86 -2.26
N SER A 201 -22.02 -2.38 -3.33
CA SER A 201 -21.59 -2.10 -4.70
C SER A 201 -21.77 -0.65 -5.16
N GLN A 202 -22.56 0.15 -4.43
CA GLN A 202 -22.67 1.59 -4.65
C GLN A 202 -21.64 2.41 -3.85
N TRP A 203 -21.19 1.88 -2.71
CA TRP A 203 -20.26 2.57 -1.82
C TRP A 203 -18.81 2.35 -2.22
N TRP A 204 -18.49 1.18 -2.80
CA TRP A 204 -17.15 0.83 -3.30
C TRP A 204 -17.17 0.51 -4.79
N ASP A 205 -16.11 0.90 -5.47
CA ASP A 205 -15.82 0.42 -6.82
C ASP A 205 -15.15 -0.99 -6.73
N LEU A 206 -16.00 -2.00 -6.47
CA LEU A 206 -15.54 -3.38 -6.36
C LEU A 206 -15.07 -3.95 -7.69
N GLU A 207 -15.53 -3.43 -8.82
CA GLU A 207 -15.08 -3.83 -10.15
C GLU A 207 -13.63 -3.40 -10.37
N ALA A 208 -13.29 -2.15 -10.11
CA ALA A 208 -11.91 -1.65 -10.22
C ALA A 208 -10.97 -2.36 -9.24
N LEU A 209 -11.42 -2.67 -8.02
CA LEU A 209 -10.64 -3.43 -7.05
C LEU A 209 -10.43 -4.87 -7.52
N GLY A 210 -11.47 -5.55 -7.99
CA GLY A 210 -11.37 -6.89 -8.55
C GLY A 210 -10.42 -6.95 -9.75
N ALA A 211 -10.52 -5.98 -10.66
CA ALA A 211 -9.61 -5.85 -11.79
C ALA A 211 -8.14 -5.66 -11.35
N ALA A 212 -7.89 -4.95 -10.24
CA ALA A 212 -6.55 -4.81 -9.69
C ALA A 212 -5.97 -6.14 -9.18
N TYR A 213 -6.78 -6.97 -8.53
CA TYR A 213 -6.40 -8.32 -8.12
C TYR A 213 -6.13 -9.24 -9.32
N VAL A 214 -6.97 -9.17 -10.36
CA VAL A 214 -6.76 -9.95 -11.61
C VAL A 214 -5.44 -9.56 -12.27
N ARG A 215 -5.12 -8.26 -12.37
CA ARG A 215 -3.84 -7.80 -12.92
C ARG A 215 -2.64 -8.29 -12.10
N PHE A 216 -2.71 -8.19 -10.78
CA PHE A 216 -1.65 -8.72 -9.92
C PHE A 216 -1.44 -10.22 -10.15
N PHE A 217 -2.52 -11.00 -10.17
CA PHE A 217 -2.46 -12.44 -10.39
C PHE A 217 -1.83 -12.75 -11.75
N ALA A 218 -2.31 -12.15 -12.83
CA ALA A 218 -1.80 -12.39 -14.19
C ALA A 218 -0.31 -12.01 -14.33
N GLN A 219 0.13 -10.96 -13.63
CA GLN A 219 1.52 -10.51 -13.68
C GLN A 219 2.49 -11.46 -12.98
N TYR A 220 2.06 -12.13 -11.89
CA TYR A 220 2.98 -12.85 -11.00
C TYR A 220 2.72 -14.36 -10.93
N GLU A 221 1.67 -14.91 -11.58
CA GLU A 221 1.37 -16.33 -11.56
C GLU A 221 2.52 -17.17 -12.12
N ALA A 222 3.06 -16.80 -13.29
CA ALA A 222 4.17 -17.50 -13.92
C ALA A 222 5.47 -17.46 -13.07
N LEU A 223 5.67 -16.44 -12.27
CA LEU A 223 6.82 -16.31 -11.39
C LEU A 223 6.86 -17.43 -10.33
N ARG A 224 5.70 -17.84 -9.81
CA ARG A 224 5.61 -18.95 -8.86
C ARG A 224 6.09 -20.26 -9.49
N GLU A 225 5.71 -20.52 -10.73
CA GLU A 225 6.16 -21.73 -11.46
C GLU A 225 7.66 -21.70 -11.70
N THR A 226 8.20 -20.56 -12.14
CA THR A 226 9.63 -20.36 -12.33
C THR A 226 10.43 -20.66 -11.05
N TRP A 227 9.98 -20.18 -9.90
CA TRP A 227 10.68 -20.39 -8.63
C TRP A 227 10.41 -21.76 -7.98
N ASN A 228 9.39 -22.49 -8.39
CA ASN A 228 9.21 -23.90 -8.02
C ASN A 228 10.18 -24.81 -8.77
N GLU A 229 10.59 -24.44 -9.99
CA GLU A 229 11.57 -25.18 -10.81
C GLU A 229 13.01 -24.79 -10.47
N ALA A 230 13.24 -23.49 -10.19
CA ALA A 230 14.55 -22.96 -9.80
C ALA A 230 14.66 -22.87 -8.28
N SER A 231 15.85 -23.21 -7.71
CA SER A 231 16.10 -23.03 -6.28
C SER A 231 16.33 -21.54 -5.94
N PRO A 232 15.42 -20.86 -5.20
CA PRO A 232 15.64 -19.46 -4.84
C PRO A 232 16.92 -19.25 -3.98
N ALA A 233 17.33 -20.27 -3.22
CA ALA A 233 18.50 -20.21 -2.38
C ALA A 233 19.81 -20.17 -3.19
N GLU A 234 19.83 -20.68 -4.42
CA GLU A 234 20.98 -20.62 -5.32
C GLU A 234 21.10 -19.26 -6.05
N HIS A 235 19.99 -18.49 -6.07
CA HIS A 235 19.91 -17.20 -6.75
C HIS A 235 19.38 -16.08 -5.84
N PRO A 236 20.02 -15.79 -4.68
CA PRO A 236 19.45 -14.90 -3.66
C PRO A 236 19.22 -13.46 -4.16
N GLY A 237 20.06 -12.95 -5.06
CA GLY A 237 19.89 -11.62 -5.65
C GLY A 237 18.69 -11.51 -6.58
N ALA A 238 18.41 -12.56 -7.38
CA ALA A 238 17.22 -12.62 -8.22
C ALA A 238 15.95 -12.79 -7.36
N ALA A 239 16.00 -13.67 -6.34
CA ALA A 239 14.90 -13.85 -5.40
C ALA A 239 14.57 -12.55 -4.65
N PHE A 240 15.59 -11.77 -4.23
CA PHE A 240 15.42 -10.45 -3.65
C PHE A 240 14.73 -9.49 -4.62
N ALA A 241 15.19 -9.41 -5.87
CA ALA A 241 14.63 -8.52 -6.86
C ALA A 241 13.15 -8.82 -7.10
N ASP A 242 12.78 -10.08 -7.25
CA ASP A 242 11.42 -10.49 -7.50
C ASP A 242 10.54 -10.30 -6.26
N TYR A 243 11.04 -10.62 -5.05
CA TYR A 243 10.29 -10.37 -3.83
C TYR A 243 9.96 -8.88 -3.62
N VAL A 244 10.95 -8.01 -3.86
CA VAL A 244 10.75 -6.56 -3.77
C VAL A 244 9.71 -6.07 -4.78
N ARG A 245 9.74 -6.58 -6.03
CA ARG A 245 8.74 -6.23 -7.06
C ARG A 245 7.34 -6.72 -6.69
N VAL A 246 7.22 -8.00 -6.32
CA VAL A 246 5.95 -8.62 -5.90
C VAL A 246 5.35 -7.85 -4.73
N LEU A 247 6.11 -7.61 -3.67
CA LEU A 247 5.61 -6.88 -2.51
C LEU A 247 5.28 -5.42 -2.83
N THR A 248 6.05 -4.76 -3.70
CA THR A 248 5.76 -3.38 -4.12
C THR A 248 4.42 -3.28 -4.86
N ALA A 249 4.10 -4.27 -5.69
CA ALA A 249 2.80 -4.35 -6.36
C ALA A 249 1.68 -4.74 -5.39
N TRP A 250 1.93 -5.76 -4.55
CA TRP A 250 0.94 -6.29 -3.61
C TRP A 250 0.49 -5.29 -2.57
N ARG A 251 1.43 -4.59 -1.92
CA ARG A 251 1.15 -3.74 -0.74
C ARG A 251 0.13 -2.63 -0.97
N ARG A 252 -0.19 -2.32 -2.24
CA ARG A 252 -1.21 -1.32 -2.59
C ARG A 252 -2.63 -1.86 -2.51
N LEU A 253 -2.81 -3.17 -2.67
CA LEU A 253 -4.12 -3.81 -2.74
C LEU A 253 -4.82 -3.84 -1.37
N PRO A 254 -4.17 -4.30 -0.26
CA PRO A 254 -4.79 -4.32 1.06
C PRO A 254 -5.23 -2.95 1.60
N TYR A 255 -4.64 -1.86 1.12
CA TYR A 255 -5.08 -0.52 1.51
C TYR A 255 -6.36 -0.08 0.82
N ARG A 256 -6.60 -0.57 -0.39
CA ARG A 256 -7.81 -0.29 -1.17
C ARG A 256 -8.93 -1.27 -0.87
N ASP A 257 -8.58 -2.44 -0.35
CA ASP A 257 -9.53 -3.47 0.03
C ASP A 257 -10.04 -3.20 1.45
N PRO A 258 -11.34 -2.94 1.62
CA PRO A 258 -11.95 -2.73 2.93
C PRO A 258 -11.99 -4.02 3.78
N GLY A 259 -11.70 -5.19 3.20
CA GLY A 259 -11.83 -6.47 3.86
C GLY A 259 -13.30 -6.84 4.12
N LEU A 260 -14.16 -6.64 3.14
CA LEU A 260 -15.59 -6.98 3.24
C LEU A 260 -15.81 -8.49 3.37
N PRO A 261 -16.87 -8.92 4.08
CA PRO A 261 -17.28 -10.31 4.13
C PRO A 261 -17.52 -10.90 2.74
N ALA A 262 -17.14 -12.16 2.52
CA ALA A 262 -17.25 -12.82 1.21
C ALA A 262 -18.67 -12.80 0.61
N HIS A 263 -19.71 -12.84 1.46
CA HIS A 263 -21.11 -12.78 1.01
C HIS A 263 -21.54 -11.40 0.47
N LEU A 264 -20.75 -10.34 0.73
CA LEU A 264 -20.98 -8.99 0.20
C LEU A 264 -20.15 -8.69 -1.06
N LEU A 265 -19.27 -9.59 -1.45
CA LEU A 265 -18.39 -9.44 -2.61
C LEU A 265 -18.99 -10.10 -3.86
N PRO A 266 -18.74 -9.55 -5.06
CA PRO A 266 -19.09 -10.22 -6.32
C PRO A 266 -18.44 -11.61 -6.40
N GLN A 267 -19.18 -12.60 -6.92
CA GLN A 267 -18.64 -13.96 -7.04
C GLN A 267 -18.38 -14.32 -8.51
N PRO A 268 -17.24 -14.96 -8.85
CA PRO A 268 -16.10 -15.27 -7.94
C PRO A 268 -15.24 -14.06 -7.61
N TRP A 269 -14.78 -13.94 -6.34
CA TRP A 269 -13.92 -12.82 -5.95
C TRP A 269 -12.44 -13.13 -6.23
N PRO A 270 -11.76 -12.32 -7.07
CA PRO A 270 -10.38 -12.60 -7.46
C PRO A 270 -9.35 -12.34 -6.35
N GLY A 271 -9.71 -11.60 -5.31
CA GLY A 271 -8.83 -11.27 -4.18
C GLY A 271 -8.30 -12.50 -3.45
N GLU A 272 -9.10 -13.57 -3.32
CA GLU A 272 -8.67 -14.81 -2.66
C GLU A 272 -7.51 -15.47 -3.39
N ARG A 273 -7.62 -15.58 -4.74
CA ARG A 273 -6.56 -16.18 -5.56
C ARG A 273 -5.29 -15.34 -5.54
N ALA A 274 -5.41 -14.01 -5.60
CA ALA A 274 -4.28 -13.11 -5.54
C ALA A 274 -3.58 -13.15 -4.18
N THR A 275 -4.36 -13.24 -3.08
CA THR A 275 -3.83 -13.39 -1.72
C THR A 275 -3.06 -14.71 -1.56
N ALA A 276 -3.60 -15.81 -2.07
CA ALA A 276 -2.93 -17.10 -2.05
C ALA A 276 -1.62 -17.06 -2.83
N LEU A 277 -1.62 -16.50 -4.05
CA LEU A 277 -0.41 -16.34 -4.86
C LEU A 277 0.66 -15.50 -4.13
N PHE A 278 0.27 -14.38 -3.51
CA PHE A 278 1.20 -13.55 -2.74
C PHE A 278 1.80 -14.33 -1.56
N ALA A 279 0.98 -15.10 -0.83
CA ALA A 279 1.45 -15.92 0.29
C ALA A 279 2.45 -16.99 -0.17
N ASP A 280 2.19 -17.65 -1.29
CA ASP A 280 3.10 -18.65 -1.88
C ASP A 280 4.43 -18.01 -2.29
N LEU A 281 4.40 -16.91 -3.03
CA LEU A 281 5.61 -16.19 -3.46
C LEU A 281 6.41 -15.65 -2.28
N ARG A 282 5.73 -15.15 -1.26
CA ARG A 282 6.39 -14.73 -0.03
C ARG A 282 7.11 -15.88 0.65
N ALA A 283 6.45 -17.03 0.82
CA ALA A 283 7.03 -18.21 1.44
C ALA A 283 8.28 -18.74 0.69
N LEU A 284 8.27 -18.63 -0.64
CA LEU A 284 9.38 -19.05 -1.49
C LEU A 284 10.56 -18.08 -1.45
N LEU A 285 10.31 -16.77 -1.45
CA LEU A 285 11.32 -15.74 -1.76
C LEU A 285 11.86 -14.99 -0.53
N GLU A 286 11.10 -14.90 0.58
CA GLU A 286 11.45 -14.06 1.72
C GLU A 286 12.82 -14.42 2.33
N ARG A 287 13.05 -15.70 2.62
CA ARG A 287 14.35 -16.14 3.22
C ARG A 287 15.54 -15.98 2.28
N PRO A 288 15.48 -16.40 0.99
CA PRO A 288 16.56 -16.15 0.02
C PRO A 288 16.83 -14.65 -0.16
N ALA A 289 15.80 -13.82 -0.19
CA ALA A 289 15.96 -12.38 -0.28
C ALA A 289 16.71 -11.79 0.93
N HIS A 290 16.42 -12.25 2.15
CA HIS A 290 17.17 -11.87 3.34
C HIS A 290 18.65 -12.28 3.24
N SER A 291 18.93 -13.50 2.76
CA SER A 291 20.32 -13.96 2.59
C SER A 291 21.13 -13.08 1.63
N PHE A 292 20.51 -12.48 0.63
CA PHE A 292 21.16 -11.48 -0.23
C PHE A 292 21.47 -10.20 0.53
N VAL A 293 20.52 -9.71 1.34
CA VAL A 293 20.68 -8.45 2.09
C VAL A 293 21.81 -8.55 3.12
N ASP A 294 21.97 -9.72 3.76
CA ASP A 294 23.05 -9.98 4.73
C ASP A 294 24.44 -9.92 4.09
N GLN A 295 24.56 -10.04 2.76
CA GLN A 295 25.83 -9.98 2.02
C GLN A 295 26.17 -8.55 1.54
N VAL A 296 25.26 -7.60 1.65
CA VAL A 296 25.39 -6.23 1.11
C VAL A 296 25.75 -5.21 2.19
#